data_99b6b549b8b090350b944559f753acc8
#
_entry.id   99b6b549b8b090350b944559f753acc8
#
_cell.length_a   1.000
_cell.length_b   1.000
_cell.length_c   1.000
_cell.angle_alpha   90.00
_cell.angle_beta   90.00
_cell.angle_gamma   90.00
#
_symmetry.space_group_name_H-M   'P 1'
#
loop_
_entity.id
_entity.type
_entity.pdbx_description
1 polymer ?
#
loop_
_entity_poly.entity_id
_entity_poly.type
_entity_poly.pdbx_seq_one_letter_code
_entity_poly.pdbx_strand_id
1 'polypeptide(L)'
;MSTEPPTALKSLEQTLPRASYLDAAEFQREYAAIFESGWVCIGRSDTLTEPGDYLAIRLQEQSLLVVKADNGELGAFYNVCRHRGTELVPLKDPGPVSGQFSRSIVCPYHAWSYHLDGRLRGTPHLAIDTDGVTLHTMPLAEWAGFIFVCLAPNVDLPLVEVLGDGTARLQRYPLSDLRVGHTITYNVEANWKVIVENYNECYHCGPIHPELCQIVPAFRQGGGNGLDWDDGVPHREGANTFTTSGTTTRAPFPGL
;
A
#
# COMPACT_ATOMS: atom_id res chain seq x y z
N MET A 1 -32.69 -30.75 3.53
CA MET A 1 -32.46 -29.31 3.88
C MET A 1 -32.71 -29.22 5.38
N SER A 2 -31.64 -29.04 6.14
CA SER A 2 -31.79 -28.85 7.60
C SER A 2 -32.32 -27.47 7.86
N THR A 3 -33.45 -27.38 8.55
CA THR A 3 -34.09 -26.13 8.94
C THR A 3 -33.66 -25.65 10.33
N GLU A 4 -32.50 -26.08 10.78
CA GLU A 4 -32.00 -25.55 12.05
C GLU A 4 -31.51 -24.10 11.83
N PRO A 5 -32.02 -23.16 12.66
CA PRO A 5 -31.50 -21.79 12.61
C PRO A 5 -30.00 -21.80 12.96
N PRO A 6 -29.22 -20.89 12.38
CA PRO A 6 -27.83 -20.78 12.70
C PRO A 6 -27.63 -20.73 14.22
N THR A 7 -26.67 -21.48 14.72
CA THR A 7 -26.39 -21.56 16.15
C THR A 7 -26.24 -20.16 16.69
N ALA A 8 -27.18 -19.71 17.49
CA ALA A 8 -27.14 -18.39 18.10
C ALA A 8 -25.82 -18.26 18.84
N LEU A 9 -25.04 -17.25 18.54
CA LEU A 9 -23.81 -16.93 19.26
C LEU A 9 -24.15 -16.88 20.75
N LYS A 10 -23.55 -17.79 21.51
CA LYS A 10 -23.79 -17.91 22.96
C LYS A 10 -23.33 -16.67 23.73
N SER A 11 -22.47 -15.88 23.10
CA SER A 11 -22.04 -14.54 23.54
C SER A 11 -21.55 -13.76 22.33
N LEU A 12 -21.68 -12.44 22.35
CA LEU A 12 -21.00 -11.59 21.37
C LEU A 12 -19.50 -11.67 21.62
N GLU A 13 -18.74 -11.94 20.58
CA GLU A 13 -17.29 -11.82 20.65
C GLU A 13 -16.92 -10.35 20.89
N GLN A 14 -15.97 -10.14 21.80
CA GLN A 14 -15.47 -8.80 22.07
C GLN A 14 -14.49 -8.41 20.98
N THR A 15 -14.58 -7.18 20.51
CA THR A 15 -13.54 -6.55 19.67
C THR A 15 -12.27 -6.33 20.48
N LEU A 16 -11.23 -5.82 19.82
CA LEU A 16 -10.02 -5.40 20.52
C LEU A 16 -10.36 -4.39 21.63
N PRO A 17 -9.58 -4.32 22.72
CA PRO A 17 -9.77 -3.32 23.76
C PRO A 17 -9.73 -1.91 23.18
N ARG A 18 -10.50 -0.99 23.76
CA ARG A 18 -10.55 0.41 23.34
C ARG A 18 -9.17 1.05 23.21
N ALA A 19 -8.22 0.71 24.07
CA ALA A 19 -6.84 1.20 24.02
C ALA A 19 -6.16 0.87 22.70
N SER A 20 -6.43 -0.28 22.09
CA SER A 20 -5.86 -0.68 20.79
C SER A 20 -6.22 0.27 19.64
N TYR A 21 -7.29 1.06 19.78
CA TYR A 21 -7.71 2.02 18.75
C TYR A 21 -7.34 3.46 19.09
N LEU A 22 -7.19 3.81 20.37
CA LEU A 22 -7.10 5.20 20.82
C LEU A 22 -5.79 5.54 21.54
N ASP A 23 -5.01 4.55 21.97
CA ASP A 23 -3.78 4.80 22.72
C ASP A 23 -2.64 5.12 21.73
N ALA A 24 -2.04 6.30 21.89
CA ALA A 24 -0.96 6.77 21.04
C ALA A 24 0.31 5.91 21.18
N ALA A 25 0.61 5.39 22.38
CA ALA A 25 1.78 4.54 22.57
C ALA A 25 1.59 3.17 21.92
N GLU A 26 0.36 2.63 21.94
CA GLU A 26 -0.01 1.42 21.20
C GLU A 26 0.17 1.65 19.70
N PHE A 27 -0.36 2.74 19.17
CA PHE A 27 -0.21 3.09 17.76
C PHE A 27 1.26 3.20 17.35
N GLN A 28 2.12 3.82 18.16
CA GLN A 28 3.55 3.92 17.87
C GLN A 28 4.25 2.54 17.87
N ARG A 29 3.86 1.64 18.78
CA ARG A 29 4.40 0.26 18.77
C ARG A 29 3.99 -0.50 17.51
N GLU A 30 2.73 -0.39 17.12
CA GLU A 30 2.21 -1.00 15.88
C GLU A 30 2.91 -0.42 14.64
N TYR A 31 3.08 0.90 14.62
CA TYR A 31 3.75 1.58 13.53
C TYR A 31 5.18 1.07 13.35
N ALA A 32 5.96 1.02 14.41
CA ALA A 32 7.33 0.52 14.38
C ALA A 32 7.39 -0.97 13.97
N ALA A 33 6.49 -1.80 14.50
CA ALA A 33 6.51 -3.23 14.26
C ALA A 33 5.96 -3.66 12.88
N ILE A 34 5.05 -2.87 12.30
CA ILE A 34 4.35 -3.25 11.07
C ILE A 34 4.79 -2.41 9.89
N PHE A 35 4.77 -1.07 10.04
CA PHE A 35 4.97 -0.16 8.91
C PHE A 35 6.43 0.27 8.73
N GLU A 36 7.21 0.36 9.79
CA GLU A 36 8.65 0.69 9.67
C GLU A 36 9.49 -0.54 9.36
N SER A 37 9.23 -1.67 10.00
CA SER A 37 10.02 -2.89 9.82
C SER A 37 9.50 -3.80 8.71
N GLY A 38 8.26 -3.60 8.25
CA GLY A 38 7.62 -4.42 7.23
C GLY A 38 7.67 -3.82 5.83
N TRP A 39 7.33 -4.63 4.85
CA TRP A 39 7.10 -4.17 3.48
C TRP A 39 5.74 -3.48 3.35
N VAL A 40 5.73 -2.25 2.85
CA VAL A 40 4.51 -1.47 2.62
C VAL A 40 4.32 -1.26 1.14
N CYS A 41 3.16 -1.65 0.61
CA CYS A 41 2.77 -1.35 -0.77
C CYS A 41 2.44 0.14 -0.88
N ILE A 42 3.13 0.84 -1.78
CA ILE A 42 2.98 2.29 -1.94
C ILE A 42 2.37 2.70 -3.28
N GLY A 43 2.18 1.79 -4.19
CA GLY A 43 1.61 2.08 -5.50
C GLY A 43 1.89 1.01 -6.54
N ARG A 44 1.77 1.40 -7.79
CA ARG A 44 2.03 0.53 -8.94
C ARG A 44 3.13 1.10 -9.82
N SER A 45 3.88 0.19 -10.46
CA SER A 45 4.99 0.55 -11.35
C SER A 45 4.55 0.92 -12.78
N ASP A 46 3.29 0.66 -13.13
CA ASP A 46 2.75 0.99 -14.46
C ASP A 46 2.71 2.49 -14.78
N THR A 47 2.86 3.34 -13.76
CA THR A 47 2.96 4.80 -13.91
C THR A 47 4.41 5.30 -14.00
N LEU A 48 5.39 4.43 -13.79
CA LEU A 48 6.84 4.75 -13.81
C LEU A 48 7.51 4.04 -14.99
N THR A 49 7.22 4.49 -16.20
CA THR A 49 7.63 3.81 -17.43
C THR A 49 8.92 4.36 -18.03
N GLU A 50 9.09 5.68 -17.97
CA GLU A 50 10.22 6.37 -18.58
C GLU A 50 11.24 6.84 -17.54
N PRO A 51 12.53 6.93 -17.90
CA PRO A 51 13.53 7.51 -17.02
C PRO A 51 13.12 8.90 -16.51
N GLY A 52 13.24 9.09 -15.22
CA GLY A 52 12.81 10.31 -14.54
C GLY A 52 11.39 10.29 -14.02
N ASP A 53 10.54 9.36 -14.45
CA ASP A 53 9.22 9.22 -13.83
C ASP A 53 9.37 8.98 -12.33
N TYR A 54 8.55 9.65 -11.54
CA TYR A 54 8.61 9.52 -10.11
C TYR A 54 7.22 9.43 -9.46
N LEU A 55 7.22 8.79 -8.29
CA LEU A 55 6.14 8.78 -7.32
C LEU A 55 6.68 9.29 -5.99
N ALA A 56 6.12 10.38 -5.49
CA ALA A 56 6.40 10.89 -4.16
C ALA A 56 5.17 10.69 -3.26
N ILE A 57 5.36 10.16 -2.07
CA ILE A 57 4.28 9.81 -1.15
C ILE A 57 4.72 10.03 0.30
N ARG A 58 3.76 10.34 1.15
CA ARG A 58 3.96 10.40 2.59
C ARG A 58 3.47 9.11 3.24
N LEU A 59 4.37 8.45 3.95
CA LEU A 59 4.05 7.32 4.80
C LEU A 59 4.28 7.75 6.25
N GLN A 60 3.21 8.11 6.95
CA GLN A 60 3.25 8.79 8.23
C GLN A 60 4.10 10.08 8.15
N GLU A 61 5.10 10.22 9.02
CA GLU A 61 6.00 11.36 9.03
C GLU A 61 7.10 11.30 7.95
N GLN A 62 7.25 10.14 7.27
CA GLN A 62 8.28 9.95 6.28
C GLN A 62 7.80 10.37 4.88
N SER A 63 8.55 11.24 4.25
CA SER A 63 8.35 11.62 2.85
C SER A 63 9.26 10.78 1.97
N LEU A 64 8.69 10.05 1.03
CA LEU A 64 9.36 9.06 0.19
C LEU A 64 9.31 9.48 -1.28
N LEU A 65 10.33 9.11 -2.03
CA LEU A 65 10.47 9.37 -3.46
C LEU A 65 10.95 8.11 -4.18
N VAL A 66 10.14 7.58 -5.08
CA VAL A 66 10.53 6.49 -5.99
C VAL A 66 10.76 7.09 -7.37
N VAL A 67 11.87 6.74 -8.00
CA VAL A 67 12.27 7.29 -9.30
C VAL A 67 12.69 6.18 -10.24
N LYS A 68 12.28 6.26 -11.50
CA LYS A 68 12.80 5.43 -12.59
C LYS A 68 14.16 5.95 -13.01
N ALA A 69 15.20 5.17 -12.82
CA ALA A 69 16.55 5.54 -13.20
C ALA A 69 16.82 5.32 -14.69
N ASP A 70 17.93 5.90 -15.19
CA ASP A 70 18.34 5.79 -16.61
C ASP A 70 18.57 4.34 -17.07
N ASN A 71 18.93 3.44 -16.15
CA ASN A 71 19.12 2.02 -16.42
C ASN A 71 17.82 1.20 -16.43
N GLY A 72 16.69 1.87 -16.19
CA GLY A 72 15.37 1.24 -16.15
C GLY A 72 14.99 0.62 -14.80
N GLU A 73 15.85 0.68 -13.79
CA GLU A 73 15.52 0.21 -12.43
C GLU A 73 14.77 1.29 -11.63
N LEU A 74 14.01 0.88 -10.63
CA LEU A 74 13.39 1.79 -9.66
C LEU A 74 14.33 1.99 -8.47
N GLY A 75 14.57 3.26 -8.11
CA GLY A 75 15.24 3.62 -6.88
C GLY A 75 14.24 4.20 -5.87
N ALA A 76 14.34 3.82 -4.61
CA ALA A 76 13.55 4.42 -3.52
C ALA A 76 14.44 5.20 -2.57
N PHE A 77 14.01 6.42 -2.26
CA PHE A 77 14.76 7.38 -1.46
C PHE A 77 13.85 8.04 -0.44
N TYR A 78 14.43 8.49 0.67
CA TYR A 78 13.79 9.53 1.45
C TYR A 78 13.74 10.82 0.61
N ASN A 79 12.61 11.44 0.52
CA ASN A 79 12.36 12.66 -0.27
C ASN A 79 13.00 13.89 0.37
N VAL A 80 14.29 13.82 0.67
CA VAL A 80 15.02 14.81 1.45
C VAL A 80 16.38 15.12 0.84
N CYS A 81 16.66 16.40 0.64
CA CYS A 81 17.94 16.87 0.14
C CYS A 81 19.06 16.71 1.18
N ARG A 82 20.20 16.17 0.79
CA ARG A 82 21.39 15.96 1.64
C ARG A 82 22.01 17.25 2.18
N HIS A 83 21.66 18.41 1.60
CA HIS A 83 22.22 19.69 2.04
C HIS A 83 21.59 20.19 3.34
N ARG A 84 20.30 20.47 3.35
CA ARG A 84 19.56 21.05 4.50
C ARG A 84 18.17 20.45 4.70
N GLY A 85 17.92 19.24 4.27
CA GLY A 85 16.69 18.53 4.59
C GLY A 85 15.43 19.01 3.85
N THR A 86 15.57 19.84 2.80
CA THR A 86 14.42 20.27 2.01
C THR A 86 13.82 19.10 1.25
N GLU A 87 12.49 18.97 1.22
CA GLU A 87 11.82 18.02 0.35
C GLU A 87 12.18 18.31 -1.11
N LEU A 88 12.57 17.27 -1.86
CA LEU A 88 12.92 17.36 -3.28
C LEU A 88 11.68 17.53 -4.14
N VAL A 89 10.62 16.82 -3.80
CA VAL A 89 9.27 16.96 -4.35
C VAL A 89 8.34 17.38 -3.20
N PRO A 90 7.87 18.62 -3.15
CA PRO A 90 7.01 19.07 -2.07
C PRO A 90 5.65 18.34 -2.08
N LEU A 91 5.30 17.72 -0.97
CA LEU A 91 4.02 17.07 -0.74
C LEU A 91 3.09 18.03 0.03
N LYS A 92 2.19 18.68 -0.66
CA LYS A 92 1.25 19.67 -0.07
C LYS A 92 -0.04 19.02 0.42
N ASP A 93 -0.47 17.97 -0.28
CA ASP A 93 -1.70 17.25 0.00
C ASP A 93 -1.39 15.83 0.51
N PRO A 94 -2.31 15.16 1.19
CA PRO A 94 -2.10 13.82 1.73
C PRO A 94 -1.97 12.73 0.67
N GLY A 95 -2.27 13.02 -0.60
CA GLY A 95 -2.18 12.05 -1.70
C GLY A 95 -0.78 11.95 -2.31
N PRO A 96 -0.54 10.89 -3.10
CA PRO A 96 0.70 10.74 -3.85
C PRO A 96 0.83 11.81 -4.93
N VAL A 97 2.06 12.23 -5.19
CA VAL A 97 2.42 13.17 -6.27
C VAL A 97 3.27 12.43 -7.29
N SER A 98 2.86 12.45 -8.54
CA SER A 98 3.61 11.88 -9.67
C SER A 98 4.06 12.96 -10.63
N GLY A 99 5.15 12.71 -11.34
CA GLY A 99 5.68 13.60 -12.34
C GLY A 99 6.92 13.00 -12.98
N GLN A 100 7.69 13.82 -13.70
CA GLN A 100 8.89 13.38 -14.38
C GLN A 100 10.03 14.40 -14.22
N PHE A 101 11.19 13.95 -13.79
CA PHE A 101 12.43 14.69 -13.85
C PHE A 101 13.03 14.57 -15.25
N SER A 102 13.49 15.66 -15.84
CA SER A 102 14.03 15.63 -17.21
C SER A 102 15.36 14.89 -17.33
N ARG A 103 16.28 15.07 -16.40
CA ARG A 103 17.64 14.48 -16.41
C ARG A 103 18.23 14.28 -15.01
N SER A 104 17.69 14.97 -14.02
CA SER A 104 18.22 14.96 -12.67
C SER A 104 17.18 15.43 -11.68
N ILE A 105 17.29 14.98 -10.45
CA ILE A 105 16.53 15.45 -9.32
C ILE A 105 17.18 16.74 -8.83
N VAL A 106 16.47 17.86 -8.87
CA VAL A 106 17.01 19.17 -8.47
C VAL A 106 16.31 19.66 -7.23
N CYS A 107 17.08 19.94 -6.19
CA CYS A 107 16.53 20.51 -4.95
C CYS A 107 16.00 21.93 -5.21
N PRO A 108 14.75 22.22 -4.83
CA PRO A 108 14.12 23.52 -5.10
C PRO A 108 14.71 24.66 -4.25
N TYR A 109 15.53 24.35 -3.24
CA TYR A 109 16.06 25.37 -2.33
C TYR A 109 17.40 25.97 -2.83
N HIS A 110 18.47 25.13 -2.98
CA HIS A 110 19.78 25.61 -3.39
C HIS A 110 20.31 24.91 -4.64
N ALA A 111 19.43 24.30 -5.43
CA ALA A 111 19.72 23.65 -6.69
C ALA A 111 20.81 22.53 -6.60
N TRP A 112 21.01 21.93 -5.43
CA TRP A 112 21.76 20.66 -5.38
C TRP A 112 21.06 19.68 -6.29
N SER A 113 21.82 19.02 -7.15
CA SER A 113 21.27 18.10 -8.14
C SER A 113 21.80 16.69 -7.94
N TYR A 114 20.92 15.72 -8.20
CA TYR A 114 21.22 14.29 -8.10
C TYR A 114 20.93 13.62 -9.43
N HIS A 115 21.68 12.59 -9.76
CA HIS A 115 21.29 11.67 -10.82
C HIS A 115 19.99 10.97 -10.48
N LEU A 116 19.32 10.34 -11.44
CA LEU A 116 18.07 9.62 -11.21
C LEU A 116 18.26 8.39 -10.31
N ASP A 117 19.49 7.90 -10.16
CA ASP A 117 19.89 6.85 -9.22
C ASP A 117 20.22 7.36 -7.80
N GLY A 118 20.02 8.64 -7.54
CA GLY A 118 20.21 9.29 -6.25
C GLY A 118 21.63 9.78 -5.94
N ARG A 119 22.63 9.46 -6.76
CA ARG A 119 23.99 9.97 -6.55
C ARG A 119 24.05 11.47 -6.74
N LEU A 120 24.80 12.17 -5.88
CA LEU A 120 24.97 13.61 -6.00
C LEU A 120 25.70 13.95 -7.31
N ARG A 121 25.11 14.82 -8.10
CA ARG A 121 25.60 15.23 -9.41
C ARG A 121 26.36 16.56 -9.36
N GLY A 122 25.87 17.51 -8.56
CA GLY A 122 26.47 18.82 -8.49
C GLY A 122 25.89 19.72 -7.40
N THR A 123 26.75 20.65 -6.98
CA THR A 123 26.49 21.58 -5.88
C THR A 123 26.86 22.98 -6.32
N PRO A 124 25.88 23.80 -6.78
CA PRO A 124 26.16 25.16 -7.20
C PRO A 124 26.88 25.97 -6.12
N HIS A 125 27.88 26.73 -6.51
CA HIS A 125 28.68 27.61 -5.65
C HIS A 125 29.54 26.91 -4.57
N LEU A 126 29.57 25.59 -4.54
CA LEU A 126 30.39 24.82 -3.62
C LEU A 126 31.27 23.83 -4.38
N ALA A 127 32.59 23.99 -4.21
CA ALA A 127 33.56 23.01 -4.72
C ALA A 127 33.78 21.93 -3.66
N ILE A 128 32.91 20.94 -3.63
CA ILE A 128 33.01 19.77 -2.74
C ILE A 128 33.20 18.51 -3.56
N ASP A 129 33.89 17.54 -2.98
CA ASP A 129 33.90 16.20 -3.52
C ASP A 129 32.47 15.60 -3.41
N THR A 130 31.94 15.14 -4.54
CA THR A 130 30.60 14.55 -4.62
C THR A 130 30.66 13.02 -4.55
N ASP A 131 31.85 12.41 -4.59
CA ASP A 131 32.00 10.98 -4.57
C ASP A 131 31.44 10.35 -3.29
N GLY A 132 30.69 9.30 -3.46
CA GLY A 132 30.04 8.57 -2.36
C GLY A 132 28.84 9.29 -1.71
N VAL A 133 28.52 10.52 -2.13
CA VAL A 133 27.32 11.20 -1.63
C VAL A 133 26.10 10.77 -2.45
N THR A 134 25.11 10.21 -1.78
CA THR A 134 23.86 9.80 -2.39
C THR A 134 22.67 10.22 -1.54
N LEU A 135 21.48 10.31 -2.10
CA LEU A 135 20.24 10.38 -1.34
C LEU A 135 20.15 9.20 -0.37
N HIS A 136 19.45 9.37 0.73
CA HIS A 136 19.18 8.26 1.64
C HIS A 136 18.29 7.26 0.93
N THR A 137 18.79 6.06 0.71
CA THR A 137 18.07 4.95 0.08
C THR A 137 17.25 4.17 1.09
N MET A 138 16.26 3.46 0.60
CA MET A 138 15.53 2.43 1.34
C MET A 138 15.34 1.19 0.48
N PRO A 139 15.13 0.01 1.08
CA PRO A 139 14.78 -1.20 0.36
C PRO A 139 13.52 -1.01 -0.48
N LEU A 140 13.59 -1.45 -1.73
CA LEU A 140 12.47 -1.48 -2.68
C LEU A 140 12.36 -2.87 -3.27
N ALA A 141 11.15 -3.34 -3.44
CA ALA A 141 10.85 -4.55 -4.20
C ALA A 141 9.62 -4.33 -5.08
N GLU A 142 9.64 -4.96 -6.23
CA GLU A 142 8.51 -4.98 -7.17
C GLU A 142 7.95 -6.40 -7.24
N TRP A 143 6.63 -6.51 -7.12
CA TRP A 143 5.95 -7.77 -7.31
C TRP A 143 4.62 -7.57 -8.03
N ALA A 144 4.45 -8.27 -9.16
CA ALA A 144 3.22 -8.26 -9.96
C ALA A 144 2.71 -6.84 -10.31
N GLY A 145 3.64 -5.90 -10.56
CA GLY A 145 3.36 -4.51 -10.89
C GLY A 145 3.04 -3.63 -9.67
N PHE A 146 3.18 -4.14 -8.45
CA PHE A 146 3.09 -3.36 -7.22
C PHE A 146 4.48 -2.99 -6.70
N ILE A 147 4.62 -1.78 -6.19
CA ILE A 147 5.85 -1.28 -5.58
C ILE A 147 5.73 -1.38 -4.06
N PHE A 148 6.71 -2.01 -3.45
CA PHE A 148 6.83 -2.13 -2.01
C PHE A 148 8.12 -1.47 -1.54
N VAL A 149 8.06 -0.81 -0.40
CA VAL A 149 9.23 -0.24 0.29
C VAL A 149 9.25 -0.72 1.74
N CYS A 150 10.45 -0.72 2.32
CA CYS A 150 10.64 -0.94 3.75
C CYS A 150 11.42 0.25 4.32
N LEU A 151 10.92 0.84 5.42
CA LEU A 151 11.59 1.99 6.04
C LEU A 151 12.81 1.55 6.87
N ALA A 152 12.84 0.30 7.32
CA ALA A 152 14.03 -0.24 7.98
C ALA A 152 15.19 -0.34 6.97
N PRO A 153 16.40 0.05 7.36
CA PRO A 153 17.56 0.01 6.46
C PRO A 153 17.98 -1.41 6.07
N ASN A 154 17.65 -2.39 6.92
CA ASN A 154 17.90 -3.81 6.68
C ASN A 154 16.56 -4.53 6.71
N VAL A 155 16.33 -5.34 5.71
CA VAL A 155 15.12 -6.15 5.59
C VAL A 155 15.42 -7.53 6.13
N ASP A 156 14.66 -7.98 7.12
CA ASP A 156 14.84 -9.30 7.72
C ASP A 156 14.47 -10.42 6.75
N LEU A 157 13.39 -10.21 5.98
CA LEU A 157 12.89 -11.17 5.00
C LEU A 157 12.63 -10.50 3.64
N PRO A 158 13.05 -11.10 2.53
CA PRO A 158 12.67 -10.66 1.18
C PRO A 158 11.15 -10.61 1.02
N LEU A 159 10.64 -9.67 0.21
CA LEU A 159 9.20 -9.50 -0.01
C LEU A 159 8.50 -10.82 -0.39
N VAL A 160 9.11 -11.61 -1.26
CA VAL A 160 8.54 -12.88 -1.73
C VAL A 160 8.33 -13.88 -0.59
N GLU A 161 9.19 -13.88 0.40
CA GLU A 161 9.05 -14.73 1.58
C GLU A 161 7.93 -14.22 2.50
N VAL A 162 7.80 -12.90 2.65
CA VAL A 162 6.70 -12.28 3.41
C VAL A 162 5.35 -12.55 2.75
N LEU A 163 5.26 -12.47 1.43
CA LEU A 163 4.03 -12.77 0.68
C LEU A 163 3.67 -14.27 0.69
N GLY A 164 4.66 -15.14 0.85
CA GLY A 164 4.49 -16.58 1.02
C GLY A 164 3.59 -17.22 -0.06
N ASP A 165 2.74 -18.15 0.36
CA ASP A 165 1.81 -18.88 -0.53
C ASP A 165 0.77 -17.98 -1.21
N GLY A 166 0.57 -16.76 -0.73
CA GLY A 166 -0.30 -15.77 -1.35
C GLY A 166 0.11 -15.46 -2.79
N THR A 167 1.41 -15.48 -3.09
CA THR A 167 1.93 -15.27 -4.45
C THR A 167 1.39 -16.29 -5.43
N ALA A 168 1.43 -17.57 -5.07
CA ALA A 168 0.96 -18.67 -5.93
C ALA A 168 -0.55 -18.57 -6.22
N ARG A 169 -1.34 -18.16 -5.23
CA ARG A 169 -2.80 -17.99 -5.38
C ARG A 169 -3.16 -16.81 -6.30
N LEU A 170 -2.35 -15.75 -6.27
CA LEU A 170 -2.57 -14.55 -7.05
C LEU A 170 -2.01 -14.64 -8.49
N GLN A 171 -1.08 -15.54 -8.76
CA GLN A 171 -0.50 -15.76 -10.10
C GLN A 171 -1.53 -16.08 -11.19
N ARG A 172 -2.71 -16.60 -10.83
CA ARG A 172 -3.81 -16.85 -11.76
C ARG A 172 -4.46 -15.57 -12.33
N TYR A 173 -4.15 -14.41 -11.74
CA TYR A 173 -4.61 -13.12 -12.22
C TYR A 173 -3.48 -12.40 -12.95
N PRO A 174 -3.74 -11.71 -14.06
CA PRO A 174 -2.73 -10.95 -14.80
C PRO A 174 -2.44 -9.62 -14.11
N LEU A 175 -1.99 -9.68 -12.85
CA LEU A 175 -1.82 -8.47 -12.01
C LEU A 175 -0.82 -7.48 -12.61
N SER A 176 0.22 -7.97 -13.29
CA SER A 176 1.21 -7.12 -13.96
C SER A 176 0.62 -6.30 -15.13
N ASP A 177 -0.47 -6.77 -15.70
CA ASP A 177 -1.12 -6.12 -16.85
C ASP A 177 -2.15 -5.05 -16.42
N LEU A 178 -2.50 -5.05 -15.15
CA LEU A 178 -3.43 -4.06 -14.61
C LEU A 178 -2.81 -2.65 -14.68
N ARG A 179 -3.68 -1.67 -14.90
CA ARG A 179 -3.33 -0.25 -14.93
C ARG A 179 -4.19 0.52 -13.95
N VAL A 180 -3.64 1.59 -13.39
CA VAL A 180 -4.40 2.51 -12.55
C VAL A 180 -5.40 3.26 -13.41
N GLY A 181 -6.69 2.94 -13.27
CA GLY A 181 -7.75 3.63 -14.02
C GLY A 181 -8.20 4.92 -13.34
N HIS A 182 -8.24 4.92 -12.03
CA HIS A 182 -8.62 6.09 -11.23
C HIS A 182 -8.11 5.94 -9.80
N THR A 183 -7.79 7.05 -9.15
CA THR A 183 -7.37 7.10 -7.75
C THR A 183 -8.25 8.07 -6.98
N ILE A 184 -8.77 7.63 -5.84
CA ILE A 184 -9.51 8.46 -4.90
C ILE A 184 -8.78 8.38 -3.56
N THR A 185 -8.46 9.53 -2.99
CA THR A 185 -7.81 9.62 -1.67
C THR A 185 -8.81 10.15 -0.65
N TYR A 186 -8.98 9.43 0.44
CA TYR A 186 -9.80 9.86 1.57
C TYR A 186 -8.89 10.12 2.77
N ASN A 187 -9.08 11.26 3.41
CA ASN A 187 -8.50 11.51 4.73
C ASN A 187 -9.52 11.09 5.78
N VAL A 188 -9.22 10.02 6.48
CA VAL A 188 -10.13 9.41 7.47
C VAL A 188 -9.51 9.54 8.85
N GLU A 189 -10.18 10.24 9.76
CA GLU A 189 -9.72 10.41 11.14
C GLU A 189 -10.06 9.16 11.99
N ALA A 190 -9.42 8.06 11.65
CA ALA A 190 -9.61 6.78 12.32
C ALA A 190 -8.29 6.00 12.38
N ASN A 191 -8.19 5.11 13.37
CA ASN A 191 -7.10 4.16 13.44
C ASN A 191 -7.15 3.21 12.23
N TRP A 192 -5.99 2.85 11.67
CA TRP A 192 -5.88 1.98 10.50
C TRP A 192 -6.60 0.63 10.68
N LYS A 193 -6.67 0.09 11.91
CA LYS A 193 -7.38 -1.17 12.18
C LYS A 193 -8.87 -1.08 11.88
N VAL A 194 -9.51 0.06 12.19
CA VAL A 194 -10.93 0.29 11.87
C VAL A 194 -11.16 0.22 10.36
N ILE A 195 -10.23 0.78 9.56
CA ILE A 195 -10.33 0.73 8.10
C ILE A 195 -10.17 -0.70 7.58
N VAL A 196 -9.19 -1.44 8.12
CA VAL A 196 -8.97 -2.85 7.75
C VAL A 196 -10.16 -3.72 8.15
N GLU A 197 -10.70 -3.55 9.35
CA GLU A 197 -11.88 -4.28 9.83
C GLU A 197 -13.08 -4.00 8.94
N ASN A 198 -13.36 -2.73 8.62
CA ASN A 198 -14.43 -2.35 7.73
C ASN A 198 -14.26 -2.93 6.31
N TYR A 199 -13.02 -2.98 5.80
CA TYR A 199 -12.75 -3.54 4.48
C TYR A 199 -12.93 -5.05 4.43
N ASN A 200 -12.67 -5.75 5.53
CA ASN A 200 -12.73 -7.22 5.60
C ASN A 200 -14.14 -7.78 5.83
N GLU A 201 -15.16 -6.93 6.04
CA GLU A 201 -16.52 -7.39 6.22
C GLU A 201 -17.44 -6.76 5.16
N CYS A 202 -18.53 -7.45 4.81
CA CYS A 202 -19.54 -6.93 3.88
C CYS A 202 -20.89 -6.72 4.55
N TYR A 203 -20.94 -6.69 5.88
CA TYR A 203 -22.19 -6.52 6.61
C TYR A 203 -22.85 -5.15 6.32
N HIS A 204 -22.04 -4.13 6.11
CA HIS A 204 -22.46 -2.78 5.76
C HIS A 204 -22.73 -2.57 4.26
N CYS A 205 -22.31 -3.50 3.38
CA CYS A 205 -22.36 -3.26 1.92
C CYS A 205 -23.79 -3.02 1.40
N GLY A 206 -24.77 -3.75 1.92
CA GLY A 206 -26.17 -3.58 1.50
C GLY A 206 -26.71 -2.17 1.73
N PRO A 207 -26.69 -1.66 2.96
CA PRO A 207 -27.24 -0.34 3.29
C PRO A 207 -26.36 0.84 2.84
N ILE A 208 -25.03 0.69 2.75
CA ILE A 208 -24.11 1.81 2.52
C ILE A 208 -23.70 1.92 1.05
N HIS A 209 -23.61 0.80 0.32
CA HIS A 209 -23.12 0.77 -1.06
C HIS A 209 -24.16 0.22 -2.05
N PRO A 210 -25.32 0.91 -2.24
CA PRO A 210 -26.37 0.43 -3.13
C PRO A 210 -25.91 0.27 -4.59
N GLU A 211 -24.99 1.13 -5.06
CA GLU A 211 -24.37 1.05 -6.39
C GLU A 211 -23.51 -0.21 -6.55
N LEU A 212 -22.72 -0.56 -5.53
CA LEU A 212 -21.94 -1.80 -5.53
C LEU A 212 -22.85 -3.03 -5.57
N CYS A 213 -23.98 -2.98 -4.84
CA CYS A 213 -24.96 -4.04 -4.83
C CYS A 213 -25.75 -4.18 -6.16
N GLN A 214 -25.76 -3.15 -7.00
CA GLN A 214 -26.28 -3.25 -8.37
C GLN A 214 -25.35 -4.03 -9.28
N ILE A 215 -24.03 -3.82 -9.12
CA ILE A 215 -22.99 -4.48 -9.92
C ILE A 215 -22.79 -5.92 -9.42
N VAL A 216 -22.77 -6.12 -8.11
CA VAL A 216 -22.59 -7.42 -7.47
C VAL A 216 -23.73 -7.68 -6.49
N PRO A 217 -24.85 -8.25 -6.94
CA PRO A 217 -26.06 -8.47 -6.11
C PRO A 217 -25.82 -9.29 -4.84
N ALA A 218 -24.80 -10.14 -4.83
CA ALA A 218 -24.40 -10.92 -3.66
C ALA A 218 -24.05 -10.05 -2.45
N PHE A 219 -23.54 -8.83 -2.64
CA PHE A 219 -23.25 -7.90 -1.54
C PHE A 219 -24.51 -7.39 -0.86
N ARG A 220 -25.64 -7.29 -1.58
CA ARG A 220 -26.93 -6.92 -0.96
C ARG A 220 -27.40 -7.98 0.03
N GLN A 221 -27.14 -9.24 -0.25
CA GLN A 221 -27.50 -10.36 0.62
C GLN A 221 -26.57 -10.44 1.82
N GLY A 222 -25.35 -9.91 1.71
CA GLY A 222 -24.32 -9.90 2.75
C GLY A 222 -24.60 -8.99 3.94
N GLY A 223 -25.36 -7.94 3.74
CA GLY A 223 -25.79 -7.00 4.79
C GLY A 223 -27.16 -7.27 5.37
N GLY A 224 -27.84 -8.35 5.00
CA GLY A 224 -29.19 -8.65 5.41
C GLY A 224 -29.41 -10.09 5.86
N ASN A 225 -30.61 -10.39 6.30
CA ASN A 225 -31.07 -11.65 6.85
C ASN A 225 -31.09 -12.84 5.86
N GLY A 226 -30.22 -12.87 4.88
CA GLY A 226 -30.26 -13.88 3.83
C GLY A 226 -28.89 -14.41 3.44
N LEU A 227 -27.86 -14.18 4.25
CA LEU A 227 -26.60 -14.87 4.07
C LEU A 227 -26.75 -16.30 4.55
N ASP A 228 -26.75 -17.21 3.61
CA ASP A 228 -26.50 -18.60 3.93
C ASP A 228 -24.99 -18.75 4.20
N TRP A 229 -24.64 -18.70 5.45
CA TRP A 229 -23.26 -18.87 5.91
C TRP A 229 -22.77 -20.30 5.71
N ASP A 230 -23.70 -21.28 5.61
CA ASP A 230 -23.37 -22.68 5.38
C ASP A 230 -23.08 -22.94 3.88
N ASP A 231 -23.82 -22.28 2.98
CA ASP A 231 -23.54 -22.30 1.54
C ASP A 231 -22.48 -21.24 1.10
N GLY A 232 -22.09 -20.38 2.00
CA GLY A 232 -21.14 -19.30 1.79
C GLY A 232 -21.62 -18.25 0.78
N VAL A 233 -21.47 -16.98 1.09
CA VAL A 233 -21.46 -15.98 0.00
C VAL A 233 -20.25 -16.32 -0.84
N PRO A 234 -20.40 -16.49 -2.16
CA PRO A 234 -19.31 -16.95 -3.01
C PRO A 234 -17.98 -16.21 -2.84
N HIS A 235 -17.96 -14.95 -2.48
CA HIS A 235 -16.73 -14.20 -2.16
C HIS A 235 -16.17 -14.47 -0.75
N ARG A 236 -16.90 -15.23 0.06
CA ARG A 236 -16.50 -15.64 1.43
C ARG A 236 -16.31 -17.15 1.58
N GLU A 237 -16.44 -17.89 0.51
CA GLU A 237 -16.22 -19.34 0.55
C GLU A 237 -14.80 -19.62 1.04
N GLY A 238 -14.68 -20.26 2.21
CA GLY A 238 -13.43 -20.52 2.89
C GLY A 238 -12.82 -19.29 3.60
N ALA A 239 -13.51 -18.15 3.61
CA ALA A 239 -13.14 -17.01 4.40
C ALA A 239 -14.10 -16.90 5.58
N ASN A 240 -13.63 -17.22 6.77
CA ASN A 240 -14.09 -16.48 7.93
C ASN A 240 -13.84 -14.99 7.64
N THR A 241 -14.54 -14.10 8.30
CA THR A 241 -14.38 -12.64 8.18
C THR A 241 -12.92 -12.19 8.11
N PHE A 242 -12.01 -13.03 8.55
CA PHE A 242 -10.56 -12.87 8.42
C PHE A 242 -9.96 -14.15 7.86
N THR A 243 -9.51 -14.12 6.61
CA THR A 243 -8.52 -15.09 6.17
C THR A 243 -7.16 -14.59 6.64
N THR A 244 -6.42 -15.43 7.35
CA THR A 244 -5.02 -15.14 7.71
C THR A 244 -4.16 -14.80 6.49
N SER A 245 -4.54 -15.21 5.30
CA SER A 245 -3.85 -14.95 4.04
C SER A 245 -4.49 -13.85 3.18
N GLY A 246 -5.68 -13.34 3.53
CA GLY A 246 -6.41 -12.35 2.73
C GLY A 246 -6.77 -12.79 1.32
N THR A 247 -6.66 -14.09 0.98
CA THR A 247 -6.84 -14.59 -0.38
C THR A 247 -8.13 -15.41 -0.53
N THR A 248 -8.72 -15.35 -1.72
CA THR A 248 -9.89 -16.15 -2.07
C THR A 248 -9.51 -17.45 -2.80
N THR A 249 -10.26 -18.52 -2.56
CA THR A 249 -10.15 -19.77 -3.31
C THR A 249 -10.95 -19.78 -4.61
N ARG A 250 -11.70 -18.71 -4.88
CA ARG A 250 -12.54 -18.59 -6.08
C ARG A 250 -11.75 -18.63 -7.38
N ALA A 251 -12.38 -19.18 -8.40
CA ALA A 251 -11.90 -19.05 -9.76
C ALA A 251 -11.90 -17.56 -10.18
N PRO A 252 -10.94 -17.12 -11.02
CA PRO A 252 -11.00 -15.81 -11.65
C PRO A 252 -12.31 -15.60 -12.41
N PHE A 253 -12.73 -14.35 -12.56
CA PHE A 253 -13.85 -14.04 -13.44
C PHE A 253 -13.55 -14.52 -14.86
N PRO A 254 -14.56 -15.07 -15.58
CA PRO A 254 -14.38 -15.44 -16.97
C PRO A 254 -13.92 -14.24 -17.81
N GLY A 255 -12.83 -14.39 -18.54
CA GLY A 255 -12.28 -13.33 -19.41
C GLY A 255 -11.16 -12.49 -18.79
N LEU A 256 -10.73 -12.81 -17.56
CA LEU A 256 -9.48 -12.29 -16.98
C LEU A 256 -8.36 -13.31 -17.12
#